data_710771a0b65eded534268300793f3c6b
#
_entry.id   710771a0b65eded534268300793f3c6b
#
_cell.length_a   1.000
_cell.length_b   1.000
_cell.length_c   1.000
_cell.angle_alpha   90.00
_cell.angle_beta   90.00
_cell.angle_gamma   90.00
#
_symmetry.space_group_name_H-M   'P 1'
#
loop_
_entity.id
_entity.type
_entity.pdbx_description
1 polymer ?
#
loop_
_entity_poly.entity_id
_entity_poly.type
_entity_poly.pdbx_seq_one_letter_code
_entity_poly.pdbx_strand_id
1 'polypeptide(L)'
;NIPETEKEKNDKKNFEILKYDGIRAQRMGKLPYAIKCFEEAVAINDELETLSLLATAYTQANRLDDARITLDRMATKDPEQVNTFLSLAGICYMQEDYENMKDACQKALVLDNKNPLSFYLTAKAAIGMKDDITAIAMLTKAIVLKEDYTEAYQLRAEVLWKMKQAKDAAEDIQKLLSLNPDDEQALLLKGEILAATNEPEQAQECFNQVLSLNPFNEKAYILSGELYLANKDFDKALAIYDEAIEINPNFAKAYHERGRIKLLKGDKDGSVEDMKKAIELAPENEINISGQYNNYENMTKNVPF
;
A
#
# COMPACT_ATOMS: atom_id res chain seq x y z
N ASN A 1 -27.01 -48.86 -4.02
CA ASN A 1 -26.59 -47.76 -4.91
C ASN A 1 -27.79 -47.25 -5.70
N ILE A 2 -28.25 -46.04 -5.38
CA ILE A 2 -29.33 -45.38 -6.10
C ILE A 2 -28.70 -44.78 -7.39
N PRO A 3 -29.23 -45.12 -8.59
CA PRO A 3 -28.67 -44.57 -9.84
C PRO A 3 -28.94 -43.06 -9.93
N GLU A 4 -27.94 -42.35 -10.52
CA GLU A 4 -28.05 -40.91 -10.77
C GLU A 4 -29.16 -40.62 -11.80
N THR A 5 -29.93 -39.58 -11.57
CA THR A 5 -30.94 -39.11 -12.51
C THR A 5 -30.26 -38.42 -13.70
N GLU A 6 -30.96 -38.25 -14.82
CA GLU A 6 -30.50 -37.48 -15.98
C GLU A 6 -30.18 -36.01 -15.58
N LYS A 7 -30.98 -35.41 -14.71
CA LYS A 7 -30.75 -34.06 -14.19
C LYS A 7 -29.43 -33.98 -13.43
N GLU A 8 -29.18 -34.93 -12.54
CA GLU A 8 -27.92 -34.96 -11.75
C GLU A 8 -26.68 -35.09 -12.63
N LYS A 9 -26.74 -35.89 -13.69
CA LYS A 9 -25.65 -36.05 -14.65
C LYS A 9 -25.41 -34.75 -15.43
N ASN A 10 -26.49 -34.10 -15.86
CA ASN A 10 -26.41 -32.83 -16.59
C ASN A 10 -25.85 -31.73 -15.70
N ASP A 11 -26.27 -31.66 -14.43
CA ASP A 11 -25.77 -30.67 -13.47
C ASP A 11 -24.27 -30.85 -13.25
N LYS A 12 -23.78 -32.07 -13.05
CA LYS A 12 -22.32 -32.35 -12.93
C LYS A 12 -21.56 -31.88 -14.15
N LYS A 13 -22.06 -32.17 -15.33
CA LYS A 13 -21.42 -31.77 -16.61
C LYS A 13 -21.38 -30.25 -16.75
N ASN A 14 -22.51 -29.59 -16.47
CA ASN A 14 -22.61 -28.13 -16.58
C ASN A 14 -21.72 -27.45 -15.54
N PHE A 15 -21.68 -27.96 -14.33
CA PHE A 15 -20.78 -27.46 -13.27
C PHE A 15 -19.33 -27.47 -13.73
N GLU A 16 -18.85 -28.60 -14.26
CA GLU A 16 -17.46 -28.71 -14.72
C GLU A 16 -17.16 -27.77 -15.88
N ILE A 17 -18.08 -27.63 -16.86
CA ILE A 17 -17.92 -26.71 -17.98
C ILE A 17 -17.83 -25.28 -17.48
N LEU A 18 -18.74 -24.85 -16.61
CA LEU A 18 -18.77 -23.49 -16.07
C LEU A 18 -17.53 -23.17 -15.25
N LYS A 19 -17.12 -24.10 -14.40
CA LYS A 19 -15.90 -23.94 -13.57
C LYS A 19 -14.66 -23.72 -14.44
N TYR A 20 -14.44 -24.57 -15.45
CA TYR A 20 -13.27 -24.47 -16.32
C TYR A 20 -13.34 -23.29 -17.27
N ASP A 21 -14.52 -22.92 -17.76
CA ASP A 21 -14.70 -21.71 -18.56
C ASP A 21 -14.39 -20.45 -17.73
N GLY A 22 -14.82 -20.44 -16.46
CA GLY A 22 -14.48 -19.36 -15.52
C GLY A 22 -12.99 -19.25 -15.29
N ILE A 23 -12.29 -20.36 -15.06
CA ILE A 23 -10.84 -20.39 -14.86
C ILE A 23 -10.11 -19.83 -16.10
N ARG A 24 -10.51 -20.26 -17.29
CA ARG A 24 -9.91 -19.77 -18.54
C ARG A 24 -10.16 -18.27 -18.73
N ALA A 25 -11.38 -17.82 -18.49
CA ALA A 25 -11.74 -16.41 -18.60
C ALA A 25 -10.93 -15.55 -17.63
N GLN A 26 -10.73 -16.02 -16.40
CA GLN A 26 -9.93 -15.33 -15.40
C GLN A 26 -8.47 -15.18 -15.85
N ARG A 27 -7.88 -16.24 -16.41
CA ARG A 27 -6.52 -16.22 -16.96
C ARG A 27 -6.38 -15.25 -18.11
N MET A 28 -7.43 -15.07 -18.90
CA MET A 28 -7.48 -14.15 -20.05
C MET A 28 -7.84 -12.71 -19.63
N GLY A 29 -8.00 -12.42 -18.35
CA GLY A 29 -8.38 -11.11 -17.85
C GLY A 29 -9.84 -10.74 -18.07
N LYS A 30 -10.70 -11.68 -18.47
CA LYS A 30 -12.12 -11.47 -18.69
C LYS A 30 -12.89 -11.69 -17.40
N LEU A 31 -12.69 -10.81 -16.42
CA LEU A 31 -13.26 -10.95 -15.09
C LEU A 31 -14.78 -11.00 -15.03
N PRO A 32 -15.54 -10.12 -15.73
CA PRO A 32 -17.00 -10.19 -15.69
C PRO A 32 -17.55 -11.54 -16.15
N TYR A 33 -17.00 -12.11 -17.21
CA TYR A 33 -17.39 -13.42 -17.70
C TYR A 33 -16.99 -14.53 -16.74
N ALA A 34 -15.78 -14.45 -16.17
CA ALA A 34 -15.31 -15.41 -15.17
C ALA A 34 -16.24 -15.44 -13.95
N ILE A 35 -16.60 -14.27 -13.44
CA ILE A 35 -17.53 -14.14 -12.30
C ILE A 35 -18.89 -14.77 -12.61
N LYS A 36 -19.43 -14.51 -13.79
CA LYS A 36 -20.70 -15.11 -14.21
C LYS A 36 -20.62 -16.63 -14.23
N CYS A 37 -19.54 -17.19 -14.80
CA CYS A 37 -19.32 -18.64 -14.86
C CYS A 37 -19.25 -19.22 -13.45
N PHE A 38 -18.48 -18.60 -12.55
CA PHE A 38 -18.32 -19.08 -11.17
C PHE A 38 -19.61 -18.95 -10.37
N GLU A 39 -20.37 -17.87 -10.54
CA GLU A 39 -21.68 -17.71 -9.89
C GLU A 39 -22.65 -18.80 -10.31
N GLU A 40 -22.73 -19.11 -11.59
CA GLU A 40 -23.56 -20.18 -12.11
C GLU A 40 -23.09 -21.56 -11.66
N ALA A 41 -21.78 -21.80 -11.62
CA ALA A 41 -21.19 -23.04 -11.13
C ALA A 41 -21.52 -23.26 -9.64
N VAL A 42 -21.35 -22.24 -8.81
CA VAL A 42 -21.66 -22.27 -7.38
C VAL A 42 -23.15 -22.53 -7.13
N ALA A 43 -24.04 -22.03 -7.99
CA ALA A 43 -25.48 -22.29 -7.89
C ALA A 43 -25.80 -23.79 -8.10
N ILE A 44 -25.00 -24.49 -8.89
CA ILE A 44 -25.15 -25.94 -9.09
C ILE A 44 -24.50 -26.70 -7.95
N ASN A 45 -23.27 -26.36 -7.61
CA ASN A 45 -22.47 -27.02 -6.57
C ASN A 45 -21.55 -26.00 -5.89
N ASP A 46 -21.81 -25.69 -4.65
CA ASP A 46 -21.08 -24.71 -3.85
C ASP A 46 -19.86 -25.28 -3.12
N GLU A 47 -19.09 -26.09 -3.79
CA GLU A 47 -17.86 -26.65 -3.23
C GLU A 47 -16.85 -25.51 -2.88
N LEU A 48 -16.01 -25.80 -1.88
CA LEU A 48 -15.04 -24.79 -1.36
C LEU A 48 -14.10 -24.27 -2.44
N GLU A 49 -13.61 -25.14 -3.32
CA GLU A 49 -12.69 -24.72 -4.41
C GLU A 49 -13.34 -23.68 -5.32
N THR A 50 -14.59 -23.92 -5.73
CA THR A 50 -15.30 -22.99 -6.63
C THR A 50 -15.67 -21.69 -5.92
N LEU A 51 -16.08 -21.76 -4.65
CA LEU A 51 -16.30 -20.57 -3.82
C LEU A 51 -15.01 -19.74 -3.69
N SER A 52 -13.87 -20.41 -3.51
CA SER A 52 -12.56 -19.73 -3.44
C SER A 52 -12.21 -19.03 -4.73
N LEU A 53 -12.45 -19.69 -5.89
CA LEU A 53 -12.27 -19.06 -7.20
C LEU A 53 -13.17 -17.83 -7.38
N LEU A 54 -14.42 -17.94 -6.96
CA LEU A 54 -15.38 -16.83 -7.02
C LEU A 54 -14.93 -15.66 -6.13
N ALA A 55 -14.53 -15.94 -4.90
CA ALA A 55 -14.05 -14.91 -3.97
C ALA A 55 -12.82 -14.18 -4.53
N THR A 56 -11.88 -14.92 -5.12
CA THR A 56 -10.70 -14.35 -5.77
C THR A 56 -11.08 -13.45 -6.95
N ALA A 57 -12.00 -13.90 -7.79
CA ALA A 57 -12.48 -13.12 -8.94
C ALA A 57 -13.20 -11.83 -8.49
N TYR A 58 -14.03 -11.92 -7.48
CA TYR A 58 -14.66 -10.73 -6.89
C TYR A 58 -13.62 -9.73 -6.36
N THR A 59 -12.60 -10.24 -5.69
CA THR A 59 -11.51 -9.40 -5.17
C THR A 59 -10.76 -8.69 -6.30
N GLN A 60 -10.41 -9.42 -7.35
CA GLN A 60 -9.74 -8.87 -8.53
C GLN A 60 -10.59 -7.80 -9.24
N ALA A 61 -11.90 -7.96 -9.23
CA ALA A 61 -12.85 -7.00 -9.81
C ALA A 61 -13.20 -5.86 -8.85
N ASN A 62 -12.57 -5.78 -7.69
CA ASN A 62 -12.85 -4.82 -6.63
C ASN A 62 -14.29 -4.88 -6.09
N ARG A 63 -14.92 -6.04 -6.21
CA ARG A 63 -16.24 -6.32 -5.63
C ARG A 63 -16.06 -6.91 -4.24
N LEU A 64 -15.62 -6.07 -3.31
CA LEU A 64 -15.16 -6.50 -1.98
C LEU A 64 -16.28 -7.03 -1.09
N ASP A 65 -17.48 -6.45 -1.17
CA ASP A 65 -18.62 -6.94 -0.40
C ASP A 65 -19.04 -8.35 -0.82
N ASP A 66 -19.06 -8.60 -2.13
CA ASP A 66 -19.36 -9.92 -2.67
C ASP A 66 -18.28 -10.94 -2.30
N ALA A 67 -17.01 -10.54 -2.34
CA ALA A 67 -15.90 -11.38 -1.91
C ALA A 67 -16.05 -11.76 -0.45
N ARG A 68 -16.41 -10.79 0.40
CA ARG A 68 -16.60 -11.01 1.85
C ARG A 68 -17.75 -11.98 2.13
N ILE A 69 -18.90 -11.79 1.48
CA ILE A 69 -20.05 -12.70 1.59
C ILE A 69 -19.66 -14.12 1.20
N THR A 70 -18.90 -14.26 0.10
CA THR A 70 -18.45 -15.55 -0.39
C THR A 70 -17.49 -16.23 0.60
N LEU A 71 -16.57 -15.47 1.18
CA LEU A 71 -15.63 -15.98 2.19
C LEU A 71 -16.35 -16.36 3.48
N ASP A 72 -17.34 -15.60 3.91
CA ASP A 72 -18.17 -15.93 5.06
C ASP A 72 -18.91 -17.26 4.83
N ARG A 73 -19.41 -17.46 3.62
CA ARG A 73 -20.04 -18.72 3.21
C ARG A 73 -19.07 -19.89 3.28
N MET A 74 -17.82 -19.70 2.84
CA MET A 74 -16.76 -20.69 2.95
C MET A 74 -16.45 -21.02 4.41
N ALA A 75 -16.36 -20.02 5.27
CA ALA A 75 -16.10 -20.17 6.69
C ALA A 75 -17.22 -20.95 7.40
N THR A 76 -18.46 -20.77 6.97
CA THR A 76 -19.61 -21.53 7.48
C THR A 76 -19.54 -22.99 7.05
N LYS A 77 -19.14 -23.26 5.82
CA LYS A 77 -19.00 -24.62 5.30
C LYS A 77 -17.86 -25.38 5.95
N ASP A 78 -16.72 -24.73 6.14
CA ASP A 78 -15.54 -25.34 6.78
C ASP A 78 -14.85 -24.30 7.66
N PRO A 79 -15.19 -24.26 8.96
CA PRO A 79 -14.62 -23.28 9.88
C PRO A 79 -13.18 -23.58 10.33
N GLU A 80 -12.56 -24.65 9.83
CA GLU A 80 -11.21 -25.05 10.20
C GLU A 80 -10.15 -24.70 9.14
N GLN A 81 -10.53 -23.95 8.11
CA GLN A 81 -9.60 -23.49 7.05
C GLN A 81 -8.98 -22.15 7.42
N VAL A 82 -7.71 -22.18 7.80
CA VAL A 82 -6.95 -20.97 8.18
C VAL A 82 -6.96 -19.93 7.05
N ASN A 83 -6.74 -20.36 5.81
CA ASN A 83 -6.65 -19.48 4.67
C ASN A 83 -7.93 -18.69 4.39
N THR A 84 -9.10 -19.24 4.71
CA THR A 84 -10.36 -18.52 4.57
C THR A 84 -10.37 -17.27 5.46
N PHE A 85 -9.94 -17.42 6.70
CA PHE A 85 -9.89 -16.29 7.66
C PHE A 85 -8.80 -15.28 7.31
N LEU A 86 -7.67 -15.73 6.78
CA LEU A 86 -6.62 -14.82 6.31
C LEU A 86 -7.07 -14.02 5.08
N SER A 87 -7.77 -14.67 4.16
CA SER A 87 -8.38 -13.97 3.01
C SER A 87 -9.43 -12.96 3.45
N LEU A 88 -10.27 -13.35 4.41
CA LEU A 88 -11.28 -12.47 4.99
C LEU A 88 -10.63 -11.26 5.67
N ALA A 89 -9.55 -11.47 6.41
CA ALA A 89 -8.78 -10.38 7.01
C ALA A 89 -8.25 -9.41 5.95
N GLY A 90 -7.75 -9.93 4.84
CA GLY A 90 -7.29 -9.11 3.70
C GLY A 90 -8.39 -8.25 3.10
N ILE A 91 -9.58 -8.81 2.92
CA ILE A 91 -10.74 -8.06 2.42
C ILE A 91 -11.17 -6.98 3.43
N CYS A 92 -11.24 -7.32 4.71
CA CYS A 92 -11.55 -6.34 5.76
C CYS A 92 -10.53 -5.19 5.78
N TYR A 93 -9.26 -5.50 5.57
CA TYR A 93 -8.21 -4.49 5.45
C TYR A 93 -8.47 -3.52 4.28
N MET A 94 -8.81 -4.05 3.11
CA MET A 94 -9.14 -3.22 1.93
C MET A 94 -10.37 -2.35 2.17
N GLN A 95 -11.30 -2.79 2.99
CA GLN A 95 -12.52 -2.05 3.37
C GLN A 95 -12.29 -1.15 4.58
N GLU A 96 -11.08 -1.10 5.12
CA GLU A 96 -10.76 -0.37 6.33
C GLU A 96 -11.62 -0.77 7.55
N ASP A 97 -12.11 -2.02 7.54
CA ASP A 97 -12.88 -2.60 8.64
C ASP A 97 -11.93 -3.37 9.58
N TYR A 98 -11.21 -2.63 10.38
CA TYR A 98 -10.12 -3.16 11.19
C TYR A 98 -10.61 -4.02 12.35
N GLU A 99 -11.80 -3.76 12.87
CA GLU A 99 -12.41 -4.56 13.93
C GLU A 99 -12.71 -5.98 13.46
N ASN A 100 -13.36 -6.13 12.32
CA ASN A 100 -13.62 -7.44 11.72
C ASN A 100 -12.34 -8.08 11.18
N MET A 101 -11.38 -7.29 10.75
CA MET A 101 -10.04 -7.78 10.39
C MET A 101 -9.38 -8.46 11.60
N LYS A 102 -9.41 -7.82 12.75
CA LYS A 102 -8.88 -8.38 14.00
C LYS A 102 -9.59 -9.69 14.36
N ASP A 103 -10.90 -9.74 14.25
CA ASP A 103 -11.67 -10.95 14.54
C ASP A 103 -11.31 -12.11 13.62
N ALA A 104 -11.15 -11.84 12.32
CA ALA A 104 -10.73 -12.86 11.35
C ALA A 104 -9.32 -13.36 11.65
N CYS A 105 -8.39 -12.45 11.96
CA CYS A 105 -7.03 -12.81 12.37
C CYS A 105 -7.02 -13.68 13.63
N GLN A 106 -7.86 -13.37 14.59
CA GLN A 106 -7.95 -14.13 15.84
C GLN A 106 -8.43 -15.55 15.59
N LYS A 107 -9.42 -15.73 14.72
CA LYS A 107 -9.87 -17.07 14.30
C LYS A 107 -8.75 -17.84 13.60
N ALA A 108 -7.99 -17.19 12.74
CA ALA A 108 -6.82 -17.80 12.09
C ALA A 108 -5.78 -18.24 13.13
N LEU A 109 -5.48 -17.41 14.12
CA LEU A 109 -4.50 -17.71 15.18
C LEU A 109 -4.94 -18.86 16.09
N VAL A 110 -6.24 -19.00 16.35
CA VAL A 110 -6.77 -20.14 17.12
C VAL A 110 -6.52 -21.45 16.36
N LEU A 111 -6.68 -21.44 15.04
CA LEU A 111 -6.46 -22.62 14.20
C LEU A 111 -4.98 -22.94 13.98
N ASP A 112 -4.15 -21.92 13.84
CA ASP A 112 -2.70 -22.05 13.62
C ASP A 112 -1.98 -20.85 14.24
N ASN A 113 -1.37 -21.04 15.39
CA ASN A 113 -0.67 -19.99 16.14
C ASN A 113 0.79 -19.83 15.73
N LYS A 114 1.24 -20.48 14.65
CA LYS A 114 2.63 -20.47 14.17
C LYS A 114 2.79 -19.87 12.79
N ASN A 115 1.72 -19.30 12.23
CA ASN A 115 1.79 -18.66 10.92
C ASN A 115 2.21 -17.19 11.09
N PRO A 116 3.40 -16.79 10.61
CA PRO A 116 3.85 -15.41 10.75
C PRO A 116 2.93 -14.40 10.04
N LEU A 117 2.26 -14.79 8.97
CA LEU A 117 1.31 -13.92 8.27
C LEU A 117 0.13 -13.53 9.16
N SER A 118 -0.35 -14.44 10.01
CA SER A 118 -1.46 -14.14 10.93
C SER A 118 -1.09 -13.04 11.92
N PHE A 119 0.13 -13.06 12.45
CA PHE A 119 0.63 -12.00 13.32
C PHE A 119 0.85 -10.69 12.58
N TYR A 120 1.38 -10.75 11.35
CA TYR A 120 1.57 -9.58 10.51
C TYR A 120 0.24 -8.88 10.20
N LEU A 121 -0.79 -9.63 9.81
CA LEU A 121 -2.12 -9.07 9.55
C LEU A 121 -2.79 -8.53 10.82
N THR A 122 -2.59 -9.21 11.97
CA THR A 122 -3.07 -8.71 13.26
C THR A 122 -2.43 -7.35 13.59
N ALA A 123 -1.15 -7.20 13.30
CA ALA A 123 -0.45 -5.92 13.47
C ALA A 123 -1.04 -4.83 12.58
N LYS A 124 -1.36 -5.14 11.33
CA LYS A 124 -1.98 -4.18 10.42
C LYS A 124 -3.37 -3.74 10.92
N ALA A 125 -4.14 -4.66 11.47
CA ALA A 125 -5.42 -4.33 12.10
C ALA A 125 -5.22 -3.40 13.31
N ALA A 126 -4.23 -3.69 14.14
CA ALA A 126 -3.89 -2.86 15.31
C ALA A 126 -3.49 -1.44 14.90
N ILE A 127 -2.70 -1.30 13.83
CA ILE A 127 -2.32 0.01 13.29
C ILE A 127 -3.56 0.79 12.83
N GLY A 128 -4.47 0.14 12.13
CA GLY A 128 -5.73 0.74 11.71
C GLY A 128 -6.61 1.20 12.88
N MET A 129 -6.54 0.49 14.00
CA MET A 129 -7.24 0.83 15.25
C MET A 129 -6.42 1.80 16.13
N LYS A 130 -5.29 2.28 15.64
CA LYS A 130 -4.37 3.21 16.34
C LYS A 130 -3.78 2.64 17.63
N ASP A 131 -3.60 1.32 17.66
CA ASP A 131 -2.96 0.59 18.76
C ASP A 131 -1.55 0.17 18.35
N ASP A 132 -0.64 1.13 18.36
CA ASP A 132 0.74 0.95 17.89
C ASP A 132 1.53 -0.03 18.78
N ILE A 133 1.23 -0.07 20.08
CA ILE A 133 1.92 -0.97 21.03
C ILE A 133 1.61 -2.43 20.69
N THR A 134 0.33 -2.75 20.47
CA THR A 134 -0.07 -4.10 20.05
C THR A 134 0.54 -4.44 18.69
N ALA A 135 0.57 -3.49 17.76
CA ALA A 135 1.17 -3.69 16.44
C ALA A 135 2.65 -4.12 16.56
N ILE A 136 3.44 -3.43 17.37
CA ILE A 136 4.85 -3.78 17.59
C ILE A 136 4.98 -5.18 18.20
N ALA A 137 4.14 -5.52 19.19
CA ALA A 137 4.15 -6.84 19.81
C ALA A 137 3.86 -7.95 18.79
N MET A 138 2.87 -7.75 17.92
CA MET A 138 2.50 -8.73 16.89
C MET A 138 3.57 -8.86 15.81
N LEU A 139 4.17 -7.76 15.39
CA LEU A 139 5.28 -7.78 14.42
C LEU A 139 6.51 -8.48 14.99
N THR A 140 6.78 -8.29 16.28
CA THR A 140 7.87 -8.99 16.96
C THR A 140 7.64 -10.51 16.94
N LYS A 141 6.41 -10.95 17.20
CA LYS A 141 6.06 -12.38 17.09
C LYS A 141 6.21 -12.91 15.67
N ALA A 142 5.78 -12.14 14.67
CA ALA A 142 5.93 -12.50 13.26
C ALA A 142 7.41 -12.70 12.89
N ILE A 143 8.27 -11.80 13.33
CA ILE A 143 9.72 -11.84 13.07
C ILE A 143 10.38 -13.03 13.79
N VAL A 144 9.97 -13.34 15.00
CA VAL A 144 10.48 -14.52 15.74
C VAL A 144 10.16 -15.80 14.96
N LEU A 145 8.97 -15.89 14.37
CA LEU A 145 8.55 -17.06 13.59
C LEU A 145 9.19 -17.11 12.20
N LYS A 146 9.51 -15.96 11.63
CA LYS A 146 10.14 -15.83 10.31
C LYS A 146 11.20 -14.73 10.36
N GLU A 147 12.45 -15.11 10.61
CA GLU A 147 13.56 -14.17 10.83
C GLU A 147 13.92 -13.32 9.61
N ASP A 148 13.55 -13.75 8.41
CA ASP A 148 13.75 -13.02 7.14
C ASP A 148 12.48 -12.32 6.63
N TYR A 149 11.53 -12.02 7.51
CA TYR A 149 10.25 -11.41 7.15
C TYR A 149 10.44 -9.91 6.89
N THR A 150 10.85 -9.57 5.68
CA THR A 150 11.20 -8.19 5.30
C THR A 150 10.04 -7.21 5.48
N GLU A 151 8.81 -7.60 5.11
CA GLU A 151 7.62 -6.77 5.26
C GLU A 151 7.33 -6.45 6.73
N ALA A 152 7.59 -7.40 7.63
CA ALA A 152 7.39 -7.19 9.06
C ALA A 152 8.43 -6.23 9.65
N TYR A 153 9.69 -6.30 9.23
CA TYR A 153 10.71 -5.33 9.61
C TYR A 153 10.36 -3.93 9.14
N GLN A 154 9.93 -3.79 7.87
CA GLN A 154 9.53 -2.50 7.31
C GLN A 154 8.38 -1.90 8.12
N LEU A 155 7.34 -2.68 8.35
CA LEU A 155 6.16 -2.19 9.07
C LEU A 155 6.48 -1.83 10.52
N ARG A 156 7.29 -2.64 11.20
CA ARG A 156 7.71 -2.34 12.58
C ARG A 156 8.55 -1.06 12.63
N ALA A 157 9.46 -0.89 11.68
CA ALA A 157 10.26 0.33 11.57
C ALA A 157 9.38 1.56 11.34
N GLU A 158 8.37 1.47 10.48
CA GLU A 158 7.43 2.58 10.23
C GLU A 158 6.67 2.97 11.50
N VAL A 159 6.19 1.98 12.26
CA VAL A 159 5.47 2.21 13.52
C VAL A 159 6.41 2.80 14.57
N LEU A 160 7.61 2.24 14.72
CA LEU A 160 8.63 2.76 15.65
C LEU A 160 9.02 4.19 15.31
N TRP A 161 9.19 4.51 14.03
CA TRP A 161 9.49 5.86 13.58
C TRP A 161 8.37 6.84 13.91
N LYS A 162 7.14 6.46 13.67
CA LYS A 162 5.95 7.23 14.05
C LYS A 162 5.90 7.50 15.55
N MET A 163 6.34 6.54 16.36
CA MET A 163 6.44 6.67 17.82
C MET A 163 7.71 7.41 18.28
N LYS A 164 8.46 7.96 17.34
CA LYS A 164 9.72 8.69 17.61
C LYS A 164 10.81 7.83 18.24
N GLN A 165 10.79 6.53 17.95
CA GLN A 165 11.81 5.57 18.37
C GLN A 165 12.84 5.39 17.24
N ALA A 166 13.58 6.45 16.93
CA ALA A 166 14.47 6.50 15.76
C ALA A 166 15.52 5.38 15.76
N LYS A 167 16.13 5.11 16.91
CA LYS A 167 17.18 4.08 17.04
C LYS A 167 16.64 2.70 16.71
N ASP A 168 15.50 2.33 17.28
CA ASP A 168 14.91 1.01 17.08
C ASP A 168 14.41 0.86 15.64
N ALA A 169 13.83 1.92 15.07
CA ALA A 169 13.43 1.95 13.65
C ALA A 169 14.65 1.73 12.74
N ALA A 170 15.76 2.42 13.02
CA ALA A 170 16.99 2.28 12.23
C ALA A 170 17.57 0.86 12.30
N GLU A 171 17.49 0.21 13.47
CA GLU A 171 17.94 -1.19 13.62
C GLU A 171 17.12 -2.14 12.73
N ASP A 172 15.80 -1.98 12.69
CA ASP A 172 14.93 -2.79 11.82
C ASP A 172 15.25 -2.57 10.34
N ILE A 173 15.46 -1.32 9.93
CA ILE A 173 15.83 -0.99 8.55
C ILE A 173 17.20 -1.55 8.20
N GLN A 174 18.16 -1.50 9.11
CA GLN A 174 19.47 -2.10 8.89
C GLN A 174 19.36 -3.61 8.66
N LYS A 175 18.56 -4.30 9.45
CA LYS A 175 18.30 -5.73 9.27
C LYS A 175 17.66 -6.01 7.91
N LEU A 176 16.65 -5.24 7.56
CA LEU A 176 15.96 -5.39 6.27
C LEU A 176 16.93 -5.19 5.11
N LEU A 177 17.74 -4.13 5.14
CA LEU A 177 18.70 -3.83 4.08
C LEU A 177 19.85 -4.86 4.01
N SER A 178 20.16 -5.56 5.12
CA SER A 178 21.07 -6.69 5.07
C SER A 178 20.50 -7.88 4.29
N LEU A 179 19.16 -8.02 4.29
CA LEU A 179 18.46 -9.07 3.57
C LEU A 179 18.16 -8.67 2.11
N ASN A 180 17.84 -7.39 1.90
CA ASN A 180 17.52 -6.83 0.58
C ASN A 180 18.11 -5.41 0.47
N PRO A 181 19.36 -5.28 0.00
CA PRO A 181 20.05 -3.98 -0.06
C PRO A 181 19.40 -2.94 -0.97
N ASP A 182 18.57 -3.36 -1.93
CA ASP A 182 17.95 -2.51 -2.93
C ASP A 182 16.47 -2.23 -2.65
N ASP A 183 16.02 -2.49 -1.44
CA ASP A 183 14.64 -2.22 -1.05
C ASP A 183 14.38 -0.71 -0.99
N GLU A 184 13.55 -0.22 -1.93
CA GLU A 184 13.28 1.21 -2.07
C GLU A 184 12.60 1.81 -0.84
N GLN A 185 11.61 1.13 -0.27
CA GLN A 185 10.89 1.62 0.91
C GLN A 185 11.81 1.71 2.13
N ALA A 186 12.68 0.72 2.31
CA ALA A 186 13.65 0.71 3.39
C ALA A 186 14.68 1.84 3.25
N LEU A 187 15.20 2.05 2.04
CA LEU A 187 16.13 3.15 1.75
C LEU A 187 15.48 4.52 1.98
N LEU A 188 14.21 4.69 1.57
CA LEU A 188 13.48 5.93 1.80
C LEU A 188 13.31 6.21 3.30
N LEU A 189 12.93 5.21 4.08
CA LEU A 189 12.76 5.38 5.52
C LEU A 189 14.11 5.64 6.21
N LYS A 190 15.15 4.94 5.79
CA LYS A 190 16.52 5.22 6.26
C LYS A 190 16.89 6.68 6.03
N GLY A 191 16.62 7.19 4.82
CA GLY A 191 16.88 8.58 4.47
C GLY A 191 16.07 9.55 5.33
N GLU A 192 14.78 9.28 5.55
CA GLU A 192 13.93 10.10 6.43
C GLU A 192 14.48 10.16 7.86
N ILE A 193 14.88 9.02 8.41
CA ILE A 193 15.46 8.96 9.76
C ILE A 193 16.76 9.74 9.82
N LEU A 194 17.66 9.55 8.85
CA LEU A 194 18.93 10.26 8.79
C LEU A 194 18.74 11.78 8.66
N ALA A 195 17.77 12.21 7.83
CA ALA A 195 17.47 13.65 7.70
C ALA A 195 16.99 14.24 9.02
N ALA A 196 16.14 13.51 9.75
CA ALA A 196 15.62 13.97 11.04
C ALA A 196 16.65 13.90 12.18
N THR A 197 17.66 13.08 12.05
CA THR A 197 18.75 12.93 13.05
C THR A 197 20.02 13.70 12.69
N ASN A 198 19.88 14.71 11.83
CA ASN A 198 20.94 15.64 11.45
C ASN A 198 22.11 14.99 10.68
N GLU A 199 21.79 14.05 9.80
CA GLU A 199 22.74 13.40 8.89
C GLU A 199 22.30 13.64 7.43
N PRO A 200 22.30 14.91 6.95
CA PRO A 200 21.71 15.24 5.65
C PRO A 200 22.45 14.66 4.46
N GLU A 201 23.78 14.54 4.52
CA GLU A 201 24.55 13.98 3.40
C GLU A 201 24.25 12.49 3.21
N GLN A 202 24.19 11.73 4.29
CA GLN A 202 23.83 10.31 4.25
C GLN A 202 22.38 10.11 3.81
N ALA A 203 21.47 10.98 4.26
CA ALA A 203 20.08 10.95 3.83
C ALA A 203 19.98 11.15 2.30
N GLN A 204 20.71 12.13 1.77
CA GLN A 204 20.71 12.40 0.33
C GLN A 204 21.25 11.22 -0.47
N GLU A 205 22.28 10.53 0.03
CA GLU A 205 22.80 9.32 -0.59
C GLU A 205 21.72 8.23 -0.69
N CYS A 206 20.90 8.06 0.35
CA CYS A 206 19.78 7.11 0.32
C CYS A 206 18.77 7.46 -0.78
N PHE A 207 18.39 8.73 -0.89
CA PHE A 207 17.44 9.18 -1.91
C PHE A 207 18.02 9.04 -3.32
N ASN A 208 19.29 9.37 -3.49
CA ASN A 208 19.99 9.20 -4.78
C ASN A 208 20.05 7.72 -5.18
N GLN A 209 20.30 6.83 -4.21
CA GLN A 209 20.31 5.39 -4.48
C GLN A 209 18.95 4.91 -4.94
N VAL A 210 17.86 5.35 -4.31
CA VAL A 210 16.50 5.01 -4.75
C VAL A 210 16.26 5.48 -6.18
N LEU A 211 16.62 6.72 -6.51
CA LEU A 211 16.42 7.27 -7.86
C LEU A 211 17.29 6.59 -8.92
N SER A 212 18.47 6.10 -8.52
CA SER A 212 19.32 5.28 -9.39
C SER A 212 18.66 3.92 -9.68
N LEU A 213 18.01 3.32 -8.69
CA LEU A 213 17.29 2.05 -8.83
C LEU A 213 15.97 2.21 -9.58
N ASN A 214 15.26 3.29 -9.30
CA ASN A 214 13.94 3.57 -9.87
C ASN A 214 13.73 5.06 -10.08
N PRO A 215 14.02 5.57 -11.29
CA PRO A 215 13.84 7.00 -11.61
C PRO A 215 12.38 7.48 -11.54
N PHE A 216 11.41 6.57 -11.42
CA PHE A 216 9.99 6.90 -11.33
C PHE A 216 9.48 6.97 -9.88
N ASN A 217 10.34 6.82 -8.90
CA ASN A 217 9.93 6.88 -7.49
C ASN A 217 9.65 8.34 -7.09
N GLU A 218 8.37 8.70 -7.09
CA GLU A 218 7.92 10.07 -6.80
C GLU A 218 8.30 10.52 -5.39
N LYS A 219 8.17 9.64 -4.41
CA LYS A 219 8.48 9.95 -3.01
C LYS A 219 9.97 10.32 -2.84
N ALA A 220 10.87 9.67 -3.57
CA ALA A 220 12.29 9.98 -3.51
C ALA A 220 12.59 11.41 -3.98
N TYR A 221 11.94 11.88 -5.04
CA TYR A 221 12.08 13.27 -5.49
C TYR A 221 11.59 14.26 -4.44
N ILE A 222 10.43 13.99 -3.86
CA ILE A 222 9.85 14.87 -2.84
C ILE A 222 10.75 14.95 -1.61
N LEU A 223 11.21 13.82 -1.09
CA LEU A 223 12.08 13.78 0.09
C LEU A 223 13.44 14.44 -0.17
N SER A 224 14.02 14.20 -1.35
CA SER A 224 15.26 14.84 -1.77
C SER A 224 15.10 16.36 -1.88
N GLY A 225 14.03 16.81 -2.53
CA GLY A 225 13.72 18.25 -2.67
C GLY A 225 13.48 18.92 -1.32
N GLU A 226 12.73 18.28 -0.43
CA GLU A 226 12.49 18.78 0.93
C GLU A 226 13.80 18.91 1.72
N LEU A 227 14.70 17.96 1.56
CA LEU A 227 16.00 17.98 2.23
C LEU A 227 16.87 19.15 1.74
N TYR A 228 16.96 19.36 0.42
CA TYR A 228 17.66 20.50 -0.14
C TYR A 228 17.06 21.82 0.33
N LEU A 229 15.71 21.90 0.36
CA LEU A 229 15.01 23.08 0.81
C LEU A 229 15.30 23.37 2.30
N ALA A 230 15.31 22.36 3.17
CA ALA A 230 15.64 22.48 4.58
C ALA A 230 17.06 23.03 4.78
N ASN A 231 17.98 22.66 3.91
CA ASN A 231 19.36 23.15 3.91
C ASN A 231 19.52 24.48 3.16
N LYS A 232 18.42 25.10 2.73
CA LYS A 232 18.38 26.34 1.95
C LYS A 232 19.15 26.27 0.63
N ASP A 233 19.29 25.07 0.07
CA ASP A 233 19.90 24.84 -1.24
C ASP A 233 18.81 24.86 -2.32
N PHE A 234 18.34 26.07 -2.62
CA PHE A 234 17.21 26.27 -3.52
C PHE A 234 17.52 25.82 -4.96
N ASP A 235 18.75 25.99 -5.41
CA ASP A 235 19.14 25.62 -6.78
C ASP A 235 19.10 24.11 -6.98
N LYS A 236 19.60 23.34 -6.01
CA LYS A 236 19.54 21.89 -6.06
C LYS A 236 18.10 21.38 -5.90
N ALA A 237 17.29 22.02 -5.07
CA ALA A 237 15.88 21.68 -4.94
C ALA A 237 15.12 21.90 -6.25
N LEU A 238 15.38 23.03 -6.95
CA LEU A 238 14.81 23.26 -8.29
C LEU A 238 15.24 22.18 -9.28
N ALA A 239 16.54 21.84 -9.28
CA ALA A 239 17.08 20.85 -10.20
C ALA A 239 16.44 19.48 -10.01
N ILE A 240 16.20 19.04 -8.78
CA ILE A 240 15.59 17.73 -8.52
C ILE A 240 14.12 17.70 -8.96
N TYR A 241 13.38 18.80 -8.80
CA TYR A 241 11.99 18.88 -9.28
C TYR A 241 11.91 19.03 -10.79
N ASP A 242 12.87 19.73 -11.42
CA ASP A 242 13.00 19.76 -12.89
C ASP A 242 13.18 18.33 -13.43
N GLU A 243 14.05 17.56 -12.82
CA GLU A 243 14.28 16.15 -13.18
C GLU A 243 13.01 15.30 -12.99
N ALA A 244 12.32 15.48 -11.88
CA ALA A 244 11.06 14.77 -11.59
C ALA A 244 10.00 15.04 -12.67
N ILE A 245 9.87 16.29 -13.11
CA ILE A 245 8.90 16.71 -14.12
C ILE A 245 9.32 16.21 -15.52
N GLU A 246 10.60 16.18 -15.81
CA GLU A 246 11.11 15.61 -17.06
C GLU A 246 10.75 14.13 -17.18
N ILE A 247 10.91 13.38 -16.09
CA ILE A 247 10.57 11.95 -16.04
C ILE A 247 9.05 11.73 -16.06
N ASN A 248 8.30 12.54 -15.31
CA ASN A 248 6.84 12.46 -15.26
C ASN A 248 6.20 13.86 -15.39
N PRO A 249 5.83 14.28 -16.61
CA PRO A 249 5.20 15.59 -16.84
C PRO A 249 3.84 15.77 -16.15
N ASN A 250 3.24 14.72 -15.62
CA ASN A 250 1.96 14.74 -14.92
C ASN A 250 2.11 14.67 -13.39
N PHE A 251 3.32 14.91 -12.89
CA PHE A 251 3.61 14.87 -11.46
C PHE A 251 3.18 16.20 -10.80
N ALA A 252 1.91 16.29 -10.42
CA ALA A 252 1.28 17.50 -9.87
C ALA A 252 2.04 18.07 -8.68
N LYS A 253 2.44 17.23 -7.73
CA LYS A 253 3.14 17.67 -6.52
C LYS A 253 4.52 18.27 -6.83
N ALA A 254 5.22 17.77 -7.86
CA ALA A 254 6.50 18.34 -8.27
C ALA A 254 6.34 19.77 -8.80
N TYR A 255 5.30 20.04 -9.58
CA TYR A 255 4.99 21.41 -10.01
C TYR A 255 4.68 22.32 -8.83
N HIS A 256 3.88 21.83 -7.89
CA HIS A 256 3.54 22.60 -6.69
C HIS A 256 4.79 22.97 -5.88
N GLU A 257 5.65 22.00 -5.60
CA GLU A 257 6.87 22.23 -4.83
C GLU A 257 7.86 23.12 -5.60
N ARG A 258 8.00 22.93 -6.90
CA ARG A 258 8.86 23.79 -7.74
C ARG A 258 8.35 25.23 -7.76
N GLY A 259 7.04 25.43 -7.88
CA GLY A 259 6.43 26.75 -7.83
C GLY A 259 6.68 27.46 -6.49
N ARG A 260 6.57 26.70 -5.39
CA ARG A 260 6.90 27.19 -4.07
C ARG A 260 8.34 27.70 -3.96
N ILE A 261 9.29 26.96 -4.49
CA ILE A 261 10.71 27.33 -4.48
C ILE A 261 10.96 28.55 -5.37
N LYS A 262 10.36 28.60 -6.56
CA LYS A 262 10.44 29.78 -7.44
C LYS A 262 9.95 31.05 -6.74
N LEU A 263 8.86 30.95 -6.00
CA LEU A 263 8.34 32.07 -5.23
C LEU A 263 9.35 32.55 -4.16
N LEU A 264 9.95 31.60 -3.43
CA LEU A 264 10.99 31.91 -2.43
C LEU A 264 12.22 32.59 -3.06
N LYS A 265 12.52 32.30 -4.32
CA LYS A 265 13.61 32.94 -5.07
C LYS A 265 13.21 34.25 -5.74
N GLY A 266 11.96 34.67 -5.62
CA GLY A 266 11.47 35.92 -6.22
C GLY A 266 10.91 35.79 -7.63
N ASP A 267 10.82 34.58 -8.19
CA ASP A 267 10.22 34.32 -9.50
C ASP A 267 8.71 34.09 -9.36
N LYS A 268 7.95 35.16 -9.27
CA LYS A 268 6.49 35.11 -9.12
C LYS A 268 5.80 34.51 -10.35
N ASP A 269 6.21 34.91 -11.54
CA ASP A 269 5.57 34.46 -12.76
C ASP A 269 5.75 32.94 -12.97
N GLY A 270 6.98 32.44 -12.75
CA GLY A 270 7.26 31.03 -12.79
C GLY A 270 6.52 30.24 -11.73
N SER A 271 6.37 30.82 -10.53
CA SER A 271 5.60 30.22 -9.44
C SER A 271 4.12 30.08 -9.81
N VAL A 272 3.50 31.13 -10.34
CA VAL A 272 2.09 31.11 -10.77
C VAL A 272 1.87 30.06 -11.85
N GLU A 273 2.77 29.97 -12.83
CA GLU A 273 2.69 29.00 -13.92
C GLU A 273 2.72 27.56 -13.37
N ASP A 274 3.64 27.27 -12.45
CA ASP A 274 3.73 25.95 -11.83
C ASP A 274 2.52 25.61 -10.97
N MET A 275 1.99 26.59 -10.21
CA MET A 275 0.77 26.40 -9.39
C MET A 275 -0.45 26.11 -10.26
N LYS A 276 -0.60 26.82 -11.38
CA LYS A 276 -1.67 26.56 -12.34
C LYS A 276 -1.56 25.15 -12.91
N LYS A 277 -0.36 24.71 -13.26
CA LYS A 277 -0.14 23.35 -13.78
C LYS A 277 -0.46 22.29 -12.73
N ALA A 278 -0.06 22.51 -11.49
CA ALA A 278 -0.37 21.60 -10.38
C ALA A 278 -1.89 21.46 -10.18
N ILE A 279 -2.64 22.56 -10.23
CA ILE A 279 -4.10 22.57 -10.10
C ILE A 279 -4.76 21.87 -11.30
N GLU A 280 -4.28 22.13 -12.51
CA GLU A 280 -4.76 21.47 -13.73
C GLU A 280 -4.63 19.95 -13.64
N LEU A 281 -3.50 19.45 -13.13
CA LEU A 281 -3.23 18.02 -12.98
C LEU A 281 -3.96 17.38 -11.79
N ALA A 282 -4.25 18.15 -10.75
CA ALA A 282 -4.90 17.69 -9.54
C ALA A 282 -5.92 18.73 -9.04
N PRO A 283 -7.08 18.89 -9.72
CA PRO A 283 -8.08 19.92 -9.38
C PRO A 283 -8.62 19.79 -7.95
N GLU A 284 -8.67 18.60 -7.41
CA GLU A 284 -9.12 18.32 -6.04
C GLU A 284 -8.28 19.00 -4.97
N ASN A 285 -7.05 19.39 -5.31
CA ASN A 285 -6.13 20.07 -4.39
C ASN A 285 -6.10 21.60 -4.56
N GLU A 286 -6.96 22.16 -5.43
CA GLU A 286 -6.95 23.59 -5.76
C GLU A 286 -6.97 24.50 -4.54
N ILE A 287 -7.87 24.25 -3.60
CA ILE A 287 -8.03 25.09 -2.39
C ILE A 287 -6.74 25.07 -1.56
N ASN A 288 -6.16 23.91 -1.36
CA ASN A 288 -4.93 23.74 -0.57
C ASN A 288 -3.74 24.41 -1.25
N ILE A 289 -3.58 24.24 -2.55
CA ILE A 289 -2.48 24.82 -3.33
C ILE A 289 -2.60 26.34 -3.33
N SER A 290 -3.78 26.89 -3.63
CA SER A 290 -4.03 28.33 -3.66
C SER A 290 -3.84 28.97 -2.28
N GLY A 291 -4.30 28.31 -1.21
CA GLY A 291 -4.08 28.78 0.16
C GLY A 291 -2.61 28.81 0.54
N GLN A 292 -1.87 27.77 0.22
CA GLN A 292 -0.42 27.71 0.48
C GLN A 292 0.34 28.77 -0.31
N TYR A 293 -0.01 28.97 -1.58
CA TYR A 293 0.59 30.00 -2.41
C TYR A 293 0.42 31.39 -1.78
N ASN A 294 -0.79 31.74 -1.35
CA ASN A 294 -1.08 33.01 -0.71
C ASN A 294 -0.27 33.19 0.59
N ASN A 295 -0.11 32.13 1.37
CA ASN A 295 0.70 32.18 2.59
C ASN A 295 2.17 32.44 2.28
N TYR A 296 2.74 31.77 1.29
CA TYR A 296 4.14 31.98 0.87
C TYR A 296 4.34 33.39 0.30
N GLU A 297 3.40 33.88 -0.50
CA GLU A 297 3.46 35.24 -1.03
C GLU A 297 3.47 36.28 0.09
N ASN A 298 2.63 36.10 1.11
CA ASN A 298 2.59 36.97 2.28
C ASN A 298 3.89 36.94 3.10
N MET A 299 4.48 35.72 3.24
CA MET A 299 5.76 35.55 3.92
C MET A 299 6.89 36.29 3.20
N THR A 300 6.93 36.23 1.85
CA THR A 300 7.97 36.91 1.06
C THR A 300 7.82 38.43 1.09
N LYS A 301 6.60 38.97 1.22
CA LYS A 301 6.36 40.41 1.33
C LYS A 301 6.85 41.00 2.65
N ASN A 302 6.96 40.21 3.69
CA ASN A 302 7.33 40.62 5.04
C ASN A 302 8.81 40.42 5.36
N VAL A 303 9.60 39.93 4.40
CA VAL A 303 11.06 39.78 4.56
C VAL A 303 11.73 41.08 4.09
N PRO A 304 12.38 41.83 4.99
CA PRO A 304 13.16 42.99 4.56
C PRO A 304 14.36 42.52 3.75
N PHE A 305 14.45 43.00 2.54
CA PHE A 305 15.63 42.78 1.68
C PHE A 305 16.78 43.67 2.15
#